data_f0b43b3bbd822416cbe90c0ed55dc09a
#
_entry.id   f0b43b3bbd822416cbe90c0ed55dc09a
#
_cell.length_a   1.000
_cell.length_b   1.000
_cell.length_c   1.000
_cell.angle_alpha   90.00
_cell.angle_beta   90.00
_cell.angle_gamma   90.00
#
_symmetry.space_group_name_H-M   'P 1'
#
loop_
_entity.id
_entity.type
_entity.pdbx_description
1 polymer ?
#
loop_
_entity_poly.entity_id
_entity_poly.type
_entity_poly.pdbx_seq_one_letter_code
_entity_poly.pdbx_strand_id
1 'polypeptide(L)'
;DTHLRFQGDAVDQMQMRFIMDWNFTAKFGLIHLGEKYFPKKEQQIKGVRTQIVSSGPDTQWKNIRNGYFKMINEAESNVFLTTPYFVPDDGIFEALRVAALSGLDVRIIIPGNPDHFFVYWASMSYLGELLEAGVRVYQYEKGFIHAKVLTIDGTVSSVGSANMDIRSFDLNFEVNAFMYDAGITKILEDDFLKDLHSSVEITKEWYRRRKWWFKVREAIARLISPML
;
A
#
# COMPACT_ATOMS: atom_id res chain seq x y z
N ASP A 1 11.10 -4.60 5.56
CA ASP A 1 10.25 -3.40 5.65
C ASP A 1 10.93 -2.21 4.98
N THR A 2 10.14 -1.23 4.51
CA THR A 2 10.66 -0.04 3.81
C THR A 2 10.50 1.18 4.71
N HIS A 3 11.61 1.91 4.91
CA HIS A 3 11.63 3.12 5.73
C HIS A 3 12.05 4.34 4.90
N LEU A 4 11.37 5.46 5.12
CA LEU A 4 11.72 6.76 4.54
C LEU A 4 12.31 7.69 5.60
N ARG A 5 13.38 8.39 5.26
CA ARG A 5 13.91 9.51 6.04
C ARG A 5 13.52 10.82 5.38
N PHE A 6 12.83 11.69 6.13
CA PHE A 6 12.41 12.99 5.67
C PHE A 6 13.26 14.12 6.25
N GLN A 7 13.49 15.14 5.44
CA GLN A 7 14.01 16.45 5.84
C GLN A 7 13.23 17.53 5.10
N GLY A 8 13.10 18.72 5.70
CA GLY A 8 12.40 19.84 5.05
C GLY A 8 10.90 19.86 5.38
N ASP A 9 10.09 20.36 4.43
CA ASP A 9 8.69 20.73 4.70
C ASP A 9 7.76 19.53 4.93
N ALA A 10 8.09 18.35 4.39
CA ALA A 10 7.35 17.14 4.65
C ALA A 10 7.31 16.76 6.14
N VAL A 11 8.36 17.13 6.91
CA VAL A 11 8.42 16.88 8.35
C VAL A 11 7.32 17.65 9.09
N ASP A 12 7.02 18.90 8.68
CA ASP A 12 5.95 19.68 9.32
C ASP A 12 4.58 19.06 9.11
N GLN A 13 4.34 18.48 7.93
CA GLN A 13 3.09 17.79 7.66
C GLN A 13 2.96 16.52 8.52
N MET A 14 4.04 15.75 8.69
CA MET A 14 4.09 14.59 9.59
C MET A 14 3.88 15.01 11.05
N GLN A 15 4.54 16.11 11.48
CA GLN A 15 4.41 16.67 12.81
C GLN A 15 2.97 17.14 13.09
N MET A 16 2.33 17.79 12.11
CA MET A 16 0.93 18.20 12.22
C MET A 16 0.03 16.97 12.41
N ARG A 17 0.21 15.90 11.62
CA ARG A 17 -0.58 14.68 11.75
C ARG A 17 -0.37 14.05 13.13
N PHE A 18 0.87 13.95 13.60
CA PHE A 18 1.17 13.45 14.93
C PHE A 18 0.44 14.25 16.03
N ILE A 19 0.46 15.58 15.96
CA ILE A 19 -0.22 16.43 16.95
C ILE A 19 -1.74 16.22 16.93
N MET A 20 -2.33 16.06 15.73
CA MET A 20 -3.76 15.78 15.60
C MET A 20 -4.12 14.42 16.24
N ASP A 21 -3.36 13.37 15.94
CA ASP A 21 -3.60 12.03 16.49
C ASP A 21 -3.35 11.98 18.01
N TRP A 22 -2.31 12.65 18.48
CA TRP A 22 -2.05 12.82 19.90
C TRP A 22 -3.24 13.49 20.61
N ASN A 23 -3.68 14.63 20.09
CA ASN A 23 -4.78 15.39 20.69
C ASN A 23 -6.13 14.65 20.61
N PHE A 24 -6.33 13.83 19.60
CA PHE A 24 -7.52 12.98 19.49
C PHE A 24 -7.58 11.90 20.58
N THR A 25 -6.42 11.35 20.95
CA THR A 25 -6.34 10.25 21.93
C THR A 25 -6.05 10.70 23.36
N ALA A 26 -5.38 11.85 23.53
CA ALA A 26 -4.93 12.33 24.82
C ALA A 26 -6.09 12.87 25.67
N LYS A 27 -6.24 12.35 26.89
CA LYS A 27 -7.16 12.90 27.90
C LYS A 27 -6.59 14.15 28.58
N PHE A 28 -5.27 14.25 28.68
CA PHE A 28 -4.52 15.34 29.29
C PHE A 28 -3.28 15.63 28.48
N GLY A 29 -2.69 16.83 28.64
CA GLY A 29 -1.45 17.19 27.97
C GLY A 29 -1.63 17.43 26.48
N LEU A 30 -2.70 18.12 26.10
CA LEU A 30 -2.93 18.52 24.71
C LEU A 30 -1.76 19.36 24.20
N ILE A 31 -1.35 19.10 22.98
CA ILE A 31 -0.28 19.83 22.29
C ILE A 31 -0.92 21.00 21.53
N HIS A 32 -0.58 22.22 21.89
CA HIS A 32 -0.95 23.42 21.15
C HIS A 32 0.07 23.73 20.08
N LEU A 33 -0.41 24.15 18.90
CA LEU A 33 0.45 24.53 17.79
C LEU A 33 1.31 25.75 18.18
N GLY A 34 2.59 25.69 17.89
CA GLY A 34 3.52 26.76 18.20
C GLY A 34 4.91 26.54 17.59
N GLU A 35 5.74 27.58 17.57
CA GLU A 35 7.09 27.55 16.97
C GLU A 35 8.00 26.47 17.55
N LYS A 36 7.76 26.03 18.78
CA LYS A 36 8.48 24.92 19.41
C LYS A 36 8.41 23.62 18.61
N TYR A 37 7.27 23.36 17.95
CA TYR A 37 7.01 22.16 17.18
C TYR A 37 7.24 22.34 15.69
N PHE A 38 7.32 23.59 15.23
CA PHE A 38 7.55 23.98 13.83
C PHE A 38 8.67 25.00 13.76
N PRO A 39 9.94 24.59 14.02
CA PRO A 39 11.07 25.49 14.01
C PRO A 39 11.27 26.09 12.61
N LYS A 40 11.70 27.37 12.58
CA LYS A 40 12.04 28.04 11.33
C LYS A 40 13.19 27.31 10.65
N LYS A 41 13.02 27.05 9.36
CA LYS A 41 14.02 26.36 8.53
C LYS A 41 14.95 27.42 7.92
N GLU A 42 16.25 27.19 8.05
CA GLU A 42 17.27 28.17 7.58
C GLU A 42 17.47 28.12 6.05
N GLN A 43 17.13 27.01 5.38
CA GLN A 43 17.30 26.87 3.94
C GLN A 43 16.21 26.01 3.31
N GLN A 44 15.73 26.43 2.13
CA GLN A 44 14.99 25.53 1.24
C GLN A 44 15.96 24.56 0.57
N ILE A 45 15.86 23.29 0.93
CA ILE A 45 16.64 22.22 0.28
C ILE A 45 15.89 21.85 -0.99
N LYS A 46 16.58 21.89 -2.14
CA LYS A 46 16.06 21.30 -3.37
C LYS A 46 15.94 19.78 -3.16
N GLY A 47 14.72 19.27 -3.19
CA GLY A 47 14.43 17.89 -2.82
C GLY A 47 13.35 17.26 -3.68
N VAL A 48 12.90 16.10 -3.24
CA VAL A 48 11.83 15.32 -3.86
C VAL A 48 10.47 15.99 -3.58
N ARG A 49 9.68 16.21 -4.63
CA ARG A 49 8.29 16.66 -4.47
C ARG A 49 7.49 15.58 -3.79
N THR A 50 6.97 15.88 -2.59
CA THR A 50 6.30 14.90 -1.74
C THR A 50 5.00 15.47 -1.19
N GLN A 51 3.95 14.66 -1.19
CA GLN A 51 2.72 14.92 -0.46
C GLN A 51 2.60 13.92 0.70
N ILE A 52 2.42 14.42 1.91
CA ILE A 52 2.02 13.60 3.06
C ILE A 52 0.50 13.57 3.11
N VAL A 53 -0.06 12.40 2.92
CA VAL A 53 -1.51 12.19 2.86
C VAL A 53 -1.92 11.29 4.01
N SER A 54 -2.91 11.72 4.79
CA SER A 54 -3.52 10.90 5.84
C SER A 54 -4.96 10.54 5.49
N SER A 55 -5.37 9.38 5.96
CA SER A 55 -6.75 8.90 5.95
C SER A 55 -7.10 8.37 7.33
N GLY A 56 -8.37 8.42 7.68
CA GLY A 56 -8.86 7.90 8.94
C GLY A 56 -10.38 7.97 9.00
N PRO A 57 -11.00 7.37 10.02
CA PRO A 57 -12.45 7.43 10.23
C PRO A 57 -12.96 8.84 10.54
N ASP A 58 -12.05 9.79 10.80
CA ASP A 58 -12.32 11.20 11.04
C ASP A 58 -12.36 12.03 9.75
N THR A 59 -12.07 11.43 8.59
CA THR A 59 -12.04 12.12 7.30
C THR A 59 -13.24 11.72 6.43
N GLN A 60 -13.83 12.71 5.74
CA GLN A 60 -14.93 12.46 4.81
C GLN A 60 -14.49 11.66 3.58
N TRP A 61 -13.23 11.83 3.16
CA TRP A 61 -12.69 11.24 1.93
C TRP A 61 -11.61 10.22 2.25
N LYS A 62 -11.60 9.10 1.53
CA LYS A 62 -10.56 8.06 1.58
C LYS A 62 -9.32 8.51 0.81
N ASN A 63 -8.58 9.49 1.35
CA ASN A 63 -7.55 10.20 0.58
C ASN A 63 -6.44 9.29 0.06
N ILE A 64 -5.91 8.38 0.90
CA ILE A 64 -4.85 7.43 0.50
C ILE A 64 -5.38 6.46 -0.55
N ARG A 65 -6.57 5.90 -0.32
CA ARG A 65 -7.24 5.02 -1.29
C ARG A 65 -7.44 5.71 -2.64
N ASN A 66 -7.90 6.97 -2.63
CA ASN A 66 -8.10 7.74 -3.85
C ASN A 66 -6.77 8.06 -4.55
N GLY A 67 -5.71 8.31 -3.77
CA GLY A 67 -4.35 8.44 -4.31
C GLY A 67 -3.88 7.16 -5.01
N TYR A 68 -4.06 6.00 -4.40
CA TYR A 68 -3.74 4.71 -5.00
C TYR A 68 -4.56 4.45 -6.28
N PHE A 69 -5.87 4.68 -6.21
CA PHE A 69 -6.75 4.54 -7.38
C PHE A 69 -6.29 5.43 -8.54
N LYS A 70 -5.93 6.68 -8.25
CA LYS A 70 -5.42 7.60 -9.26
C LYS A 70 -4.09 7.13 -9.84
N MET A 71 -3.13 6.71 -9.00
CA MET A 71 -1.85 6.18 -9.47
C MET A 71 -2.05 5.01 -10.43
N ILE A 72 -2.85 4.00 -10.03
CA ILE A 72 -3.05 2.79 -10.84
C ILE A 72 -3.70 3.13 -12.19
N ASN A 73 -4.70 4.04 -12.21
CA ASN A 73 -5.38 4.42 -13.46
C ASN A 73 -4.55 5.34 -14.36
N GLU A 74 -3.56 6.03 -13.84
CA GLU A 74 -2.65 6.89 -14.62
C GLU A 74 -1.36 6.17 -15.04
N ALA A 75 -1.16 4.93 -14.62
CA ALA A 75 -0.02 4.14 -15.05
C ALA A 75 -0.08 3.83 -16.55
N GLU A 76 1.07 3.97 -17.23
CA GLU A 76 1.21 3.77 -18.68
C GLU A 76 2.05 2.52 -19.01
N SER A 77 2.88 2.04 -18.08
CA SER A 77 3.78 0.91 -18.32
C SER A 77 3.79 -0.15 -17.23
N ASN A 78 3.92 0.23 -15.97
CA ASN A 78 3.99 -0.73 -14.87
C ASN A 78 3.35 -0.25 -13.57
N VAL A 79 2.86 -1.22 -12.80
CA VAL A 79 2.35 -1.03 -11.43
C VAL A 79 2.98 -2.11 -10.55
N PHE A 80 3.84 -1.71 -9.59
CA PHE A 80 4.43 -2.65 -8.63
C PHE A 80 3.93 -2.35 -7.23
N LEU A 81 3.37 -3.36 -6.60
CA LEU A 81 2.75 -3.27 -5.28
C LEU A 81 3.38 -4.27 -4.31
N THR A 82 3.84 -3.80 -3.16
CA THR A 82 4.17 -4.64 -2.00
C THR A 82 3.20 -4.32 -0.87
N THR A 83 2.52 -5.31 -0.34
CA THR A 83 1.61 -5.13 0.79
C THR A 83 1.51 -6.41 1.62
N PRO A 84 1.49 -6.34 2.97
CA PRO A 84 1.28 -7.52 3.80
C PRO A 84 -0.15 -8.05 3.71
N TYR A 85 -1.13 -7.18 3.50
CA TYR A 85 -2.54 -7.54 3.39
C TYR A 85 -3.11 -7.00 2.09
N PHE A 86 -3.73 -7.89 1.33
CA PHE A 86 -4.31 -7.58 0.03
C PHE A 86 -5.79 -7.95 0.02
N VAL A 87 -6.62 -7.03 0.49
CA VAL A 87 -8.08 -7.13 0.53
C VAL A 87 -8.67 -5.84 -0.06
N PRO A 88 -8.43 -5.59 -1.36
CA PRO A 88 -8.80 -4.34 -1.99
C PRO A 88 -10.32 -4.16 -2.04
N ASP A 89 -10.78 -2.91 -2.07
CA ASP A 89 -12.14 -2.60 -2.47
C ASP A 89 -12.35 -2.82 -3.98
N ASP A 90 -13.60 -2.84 -4.42
CA ASP A 90 -13.96 -3.11 -5.82
C ASP A 90 -13.27 -2.13 -6.79
N GLY A 91 -13.12 -0.85 -6.40
CA GLY A 91 -12.51 0.15 -7.27
C GLY A 91 -11.02 -0.10 -7.50
N ILE A 92 -10.25 -0.36 -6.44
CA ILE A 92 -8.82 -0.72 -6.54
C ILE A 92 -8.66 -2.04 -7.28
N PHE A 93 -9.50 -3.02 -6.95
CA PHE A 93 -9.48 -4.32 -7.62
C PHE A 93 -9.67 -4.18 -9.14
N GLU A 94 -10.70 -3.43 -9.56
CA GLU A 94 -10.98 -3.17 -10.97
C GLU A 94 -9.85 -2.38 -11.64
N ALA A 95 -9.28 -1.38 -10.96
CA ALA A 95 -8.17 -0.61 -11.52
C ALA A 95 -6.96 -1.49 -11.83
N LEU A 96 -6.56 -2.40 -10.91
CA LEU A 96 -5.47 -3.35 -11.12
C LEU A 96 -5.78 -4.33 -12.25
N ARG A 97 -7.04 -4.84 -12.29
CA ARG A 97 -7.50 -5.75 -13.33
C ARG A 97 -7.46 -5.11 -14.71
N VAL A 98 -7.99 -3.89 -14.83
CA VAL A 98 -8.02 -3.16 -16.11
C VAL A 98 -6.61 -2.78 -16.55
N ALA A 99 -5.74 -2.34 -15.65
CA ALA A 99 -4.33 -2.05 -15.96
C ALA A 99 -3.64 -3.28 -16.60
N ALA A 100 -3.80 -4.47 -16.00
CA ALA A 100 -3.21 -5.70 -16.54
C ALA A 100 -3.84 -6.10 -17.89
N LEU A 101 -5.16 -6.01 -18.04
CA LEU A 101 -5.86 -6.28 -19.31
C LEU A 101 -5.46 -5.30 -20.41
N SER A 102 -5.06 -4.08 -20.05
CA SER A 102 -4.55 -3.07 -20.99
C SER A 102 -3.08 -3.32 -21.39
N GLY A 103 -2.45 -4.35 -20.84
CA GLY A 103 -1.10 -4.76 -21.20
C GLY A 103 0.01 -4.18 -20.31
N LEU A 104 -0.31 -3.49 -19.21
CA LEU A 104 0.67 -3.02 -18.25
C LEU A 104 1.29 -4.18 -17.47
N ASP A 105 2.55 -4.03 -17.08
CA ASP A 105 3.23 -4.98 -16.18
C ASP A 105 2.80 -4.75 -14.73
N VAL A 106 1.75 -5.46 -14.30
CA VAL A 106 1.21 -5.35 -12.94
C VAL A 106 1.75 -6.50 -12.09
N ARG A 107 2.52 -6.17 -11.04
CA ARG A 107 3.12 -7.15 -10.13
C ARG A 107 2.78 -6.84 -8.68
N ILE A 108 2.45 -7.89 -7.92
CA ILE A 108 2.11 -7.78 -6.51
C ILE A 108 2.97 -8.75 -5.70
N ILE A 109 3.60 -8.25 -4.62
CA ILE A 109 4.27 -9.08 -3.61
C ILE A 109 3.42 -9.08 -2.34
N ILE A 110 3.12 -10.28 -1.85
CA ILE A 110 2.45 -10.53 -0.56
C ILE A 110 3.32 -11.48 0.28
N PRO A 111 3.10 -11.58 1.62
CA PRO A 111 3.82 -12.56 2.44
C PRO A 111 3.48 -14.00 2.06
N GLY A 112 4.50 -14.86 1.98
CA GLY A 112 4.32 -16.31 1.85
C GLY A 112 3.93 -16.96 3.18
N ASN A 113 4.43 -16.41 4.31
CA ASN A 113 4.12 -16.85 5.66
C ASN A 113 3.21 -15.81 6.33
N PRO A 114 1.89 -16.01 6.37
CA PRO A 114 0.96 -15.04 6.94
C PRO A 114 1.03 -15.05 8.49
N ASP A 115 0.86 -13.88 9.09
CA ASP A 115 0.64 -13.70 10.53
C ASP A 115 -0.83 -13.90 10.92
N HIS A 116 -1.76 -13.63 10.00
CA HIS A 116 -3.20 -13.79 10.17
C HIS A 116 -3.82 -14.68 9.10
N PHE A 117 -4.24 -15.89 9.47
CA PHE A 117 -4.79 -16.88 8.52
C PHE A 117 -6.04 -16.40 7.78
N PHE A 118 -6.94 -15.67 8.45
CA PHE A 118 -8.16 -15.18 7.80
C PHE A 118 -7.86 -14.14 6.74
N VAL A 119 -6.95 -13.20 7.00
CA VAL A 119 -6.51 -12.19 6.04
C VAL A 119 -5.81 -12.84 4.85
N TYR A 120 -5.01 -13.88 5.10
CA TYR A 120 -4.38 -14.66 4.04
C TYR A 120 -5.43 -15.31 3.11
N TRP A 121 -6.44 -15.99 3.67
CA TRP A 121 -7.49 -16.61 2.86
C TRP A 121 -8.33 -15.56 2.11
N ALA A 122 -8.61 -14.41 2.74
CA ALA A 122 -9.25 -13.30 2.06
C ALA A 122 -8.39 -12.79 0.90
N SER A 123 -7.10 -12.51 1.11
CA SER A 123 -6.17 -12.10 0.04
C SER A 123 -6.16 -13.10 -1.11
N MET A 124 -6.02 -14.39 -0.82
CA MET A 124 -6.02 -15.45 -1.83
C MET A 124 -7.30 -15.49 -2.67
N SER A 125 -8.45 -15.11 -2.10
CA SER A 125 -9.73 -15.10 -2.83
C SER A 125 -9.80 -14.07 -3.96
N TYR A 126 -9.05 -12.97 -3.86
CA TYR A 126 -8.98 -11.93 -4.88
C TYR A 126 -8.02 -12.26 -6.02
N LEU A 127 -7.03 -13.14 -5.77
CA LEU A 127 -5.96 -13.39 -6.74
C LEU A 127 -6.43 -14.11 -8.00
N GLY A 128 -7.46 -14.95 -7.93
CA GLY A 128 -7.90 -15.76 -9.07
C GLY A 128 -8.22 -14.92 -10.30
N GLU A 129 -9.06 -13.91 -10.15
CA GLU A 129 -9.48 -13.02 -11.23
C GLU A 129 -8.34 -12.13 -11.72
N LEU A 130 -7.47 -11.66 -10.81
CA LEU A 130 -6.30 -10.86 -11.16
C LEU A 130 -5.27 -11.67 -11.97
N LEU A 131 -5.02 -12.92 -11.57
CA LEU A 131 -4.16 -13.83 -12.32
C LEU A 131 -4.71 -14.09 -13.73
N GLU A 132 -6.03 -14.27 -13.89
CA GLU A 132 -6.67 -14.43 -15.20
C GLU A 132 -6.52 -13.16 -16.06
N ALA A 133 -6.57 -11.99 -15.45
CA ALA A 133 -6.35 -10.71 -16.14
C ALA A 133 -4.88 -10.47 -16.54
N GLY A 134 -3.93 -11.25 -16.00
CA GLY A 134 -2.51 -11.10 -16.32
C GLY A 134 -1.66 -10.45 -15.24
N VAL A 135 -2.25 -10.11 -14.08
CA VAL A 135 -1.46 -9.67 -12.91
C VAL A 135 -0.54 -10.80 -12.45
N ARG A 136 0.71 -10.47 -12.19
CA ARG A 136 1.69 -11.42 -11.65
C ARG A 136 1.78 -11.25 -10.14
N VAL A 137 1.56 -12.32 -9.41
CA VAL A 137 1.54 -12.31 -7.94
C VAL A 137 2.65 -13.19 -7.39
N TYR A 138 3.34 -12.69 -6.37
CA TYR A 138 4.50 -13.34 -5.77
C TYR A 138 4.32 -13.45 -4.26
N GLN A 139 4.68 -14.62 -3.71
CA GLN A 139 4.75 -14.86 -2.27
C GLN A 139 6.19 -14.73 -1.79
N TYR A 140 6.46 -13.75 -0.95
CA TYR A 140 7.79 -13.53 -0.35
C TYR A 140 8.07 -14.58 0.73
N GLU A 141 9.19 -15.31 0.62
CA GLU A 141 9.50 -16.45 1.50
C GLU A 141 10.60 -16.19 2.53
N LYS A 142 11.40 -15.15 2.37
CA LYS A 142 12.56 -14.87 3.26
C LYS A 142 12.16 -14.26 4.61
N GLY A 143 10.91 -14.35 5.01
CA GLY A 143 10.38 -13.81 6.25
C GLY A 143 9.02 -13.16 6.05
N PHE A 144 8.58 -12.35 7.01
CA PHE A 144 7.33 -11.60 6.89
C PHE A 144 7.60 -10.22 6.31
N ILE A 145 7.23 -10.02 5.03
CA ILE A 145 7.31 -8.71 4.41
C ILE A 145 6.15 -7.83 4.89
N HIS A 146 6.47 -6.66 5.47
CA HIS A 146 5.47 -5.75 6.03
C HIS A 146 5.50 -4.36 5.37
N ALA A 147 6.19 -4.21 4.26
CA ALA A 147 6.24 -2.98 3.48
C ALA A 147 4.88 -2.68 2.82
N LYS A 148 4.53 -1.40 2.72
CA LYS A 148 3.38 -0.90 1.97
C LYS A 148 3.91 0.11 0.97
N VAL A 149 4.19 -0.38 -0.22
CA VAL A 149 4.83 0.37 -1.31
C VAL A 149 4.04 0.16 -2.59
N LEU A 150 3.69 1.25 -3.24
CA LEU A 150 3.13 1.27 -4.59
C LEU A 150 4.01 2.15 -5.46
N THR A 151 4.45 1.64 -6.60
CA THR A 151 5.17 2.42 -7.63
C THR A 151 4.50 2.28 -8.97
N ILE A 152 4.59 3.33 -9.78
CA ILE A 152 4.15 3.33 -11.17
C ILE A 152 5.21 3.97 -12.07
N ASP A 153 5.45 3.37 -13.21
CA ASP A 153 6.20 3.92 -14.36
C ASP A 153 7.60 4.45 -14.03
N GLY A 154 8.21 4.02 -12.92
CA GLY A 154 9.49 4.53 -12.45
C GLY A 154 9.49 6.02 -12.07
N THR A 155 8.32 6.65 -11.91
CA THR A 155 8.19 8.11 -11.74
C THR A 155 7.43 8.54 -10.50
N VAL A 156 6.43 7.77 -10.07
CA VAL A 156 5.61 8.07 -8.89
C VAL A 156 5.62 6.89 -7.94
N SER A 157 5.77 7.17 -6.66
CA SER A 157 5.76 6.16 -5.62
C SER A 157 4.97 6.59 -4.39
N SER A 158 4.43 5.62 -3.67
CA SER A 158 3.83 5.80 -2.35
C SER A 158 4.44 4.82 -1.36
N VAL A 159 4.83 5.32 -0.20
CA VAL A 159 5.30 4.52 0.94
C VAL A 159 4.60 5.03 2.19
N GLY A 160 4.09 4.12 3.03
CA GLY A 160 3.40 4.53 4.24
C GLY A 160 2.92 3.38 5.10
N SER A 161 1.89 3.67 5.91
CA SER A 161 1.31 2.69 6.84
C SER A 161 0.11 1.95 6.25
N ALA A 162 -0.56 2.48 5.21
CA ALA A 162 -1.79 1.92 4.65
C ALA A 162 -1.52 0.65 3.84
N ASN A 163 -2.10 -0.48 4.27
CA ASN A 163 -2.15 -1.69 3.46
C ASN A 163 -3.08 -1.50 2.25
N MET A 164 -3.03 -2.45 1.32
CA MET A 164 -4.00 -2.52 0.22
C MET A 164 -5.24 -3.28 0.68
N ASP A 165 -5.91 -2.75 1.70
CA ASP A 165 -7.12 -3.36 2.27
C ASP A 165 -8.19 -2.32 2.67
N ILE A 166 -9.43 -2.79 2.73
CA ILE A 166 -10.60 -1.96 3.06
C ILE A 166 -10.45 -1.33 4.45
N ARG A 167 -9.88 -2.06 5.41
CA ARG A 167 -9.70 -1.57 6.78
C ARG A 167 -8.75 -0.38 6.86
N SER A 168 -7.61 -0.45 6.16
CA SER A 168 -6.67 0.67 6.06
C SER A 168 -7.29 1.88 5.35
N PHE A 169 -8.21 1.63 4.41
CA PHE A 169 -8.85 2.72 3.68
C PHE A 169 -9.97 3.43 4.45
N ASP A 170 -10.68 2.69 5.33
CA ASP A 170 -11.93 3.14 5.92
C ASP A 170 -11.86 3.34 7.44
N LEU A 171 -11.10 2.52 8.15
CA LEU A 171 -11.21 2.40 9.60
C LEU A 171 -9.95 2.82 10.35
N ASN A 172 -8.78 2.66 9.75
CA ASN A 172 -7.52 2.95 10.42
C ASN A 172 -7.09 4.40 10.18
N PHE A 173 -6.39 4.98 11.17
CA PHE A 173 -5.59 6.18 10.95
C PHE A 173 -4.31 5.78 10.24
N GLU A 174 -4.16 6.21 9.00
CA GLU A 174 -3.03 5.88 8.15
C GLU A 174 -2.35 7.15 7.61
N VAL A 175 -1.06 7.04 7.31
CA VAL A 175 -0.29 8.10 6.68
C VAL A 175 0.64 7.55 5.62
N ASN A 176 0.60 8.16 4.44
CA ASN A 176 1.45 7.82 3.30
C ASN A 176 2.17 9.05 2.75
N ALA A 177 3.38 8.84 2.27
CA ALA A 177 4.10 9.80 1.44
C ALA A 177 3.95 9.41 -0.03
N PHE A 178 3.36 10.30 -0.82
CA PHE A 178 3.34 10.20 -2.28
C PHE A 178 4.48 11.04 -2.83
N MET A 179 5.39 10.41 -3.55
CA MET A 179 6.62 11.03 -4.05
C MET A 179 6.59 11.05 -5.58
N TYR A 180 6.85 12.24 -6.14
CA TYR A 180 6.86 12.49 -7.59
C TYR A 180 8.31 12.71 -8.02
N ASP A 181 9.09 11.63 -8.06
CA ASP A 181 10.51 11.67 -8.36
C ASP A 181 11.00 10.33 -8.91
N ALA A 182 11.59 10.35 -10.10
CA ALA A 182 12.07 9.16 -10.77
C ALA A 182 13.25 8.49 -10.03
N GLY A 183 14.09 9.27 -9.34
CA GLY A 183 15.23 8.71 -8.61
C GLY A 183 14.80 7.85 -7.43
N ILE A 184 13.89 8.35 -6.59
CA ILE A 184 13.34 7.61 -5.46
C ILE A 184 12.51 6.42 -5.94
N THR A 185 11.63 6.63 -6.94
CA THR A 185 10.77 5.56 -7.47
C THR A 185 11.61 4.42 -8.03
N LYS A 186 12.67 4.74 -8.78
CA LYS A 186 13.60 3.74 -9.31
C LYS A 186 14.28 2.91 -8.21
N ILE A 187 14.69 3.53 -7.10
CA ILE A 187 15.26 2.81 -5.95
C ILE A 187 14.23 1.82 -5.37
N LEU A 188 12.97 2.25 -5.21
CA LEU A 188 11.89 1.40 -4.69
C LEU A 188 11.55 0.25 -5.65
N GLU A 189 11.55 0.51 -6.97
CA GLU A 189 11.36 -0.55 -7.98
C GLU A 189 12.54 -1.54 -8.00
N ASP A 190 13.77 -1.06 -7.88
CA ASP A 190 14.95 -1.93 -7.80
C ASP A 190 14.91 -2.81 -6.53
N ASP A 191 14.41 -2.29 -5.40
CA ASP A 191 14.20 -3.08 -4.19
C ASP A 191 13.05 -4.09 -4.36
N PHE A 192 11.95 -3.70 -5.01
CA PHE A 192 10.87 -4.63 -5.40
C PHE A 192 11.42 -5.79 -6.25
N LEU A 193 12.22 -5.49 -7.27
CA LEU A 193 12.82 -6.50 -8.14
C LEU A 193 13.80 -7.41 -7.40
N LYS A 194 14.53 -6.91 -6.39
CA LYS A 194 15.36 -7.74 -5.50
C LYS A 194 14.49 -8.68 -4.65
N ASP A 195 13.37 -8.20 -4.13
CA ASP A 195 12.45 -9.00 -3.33
C ASP A 195 11.82 -10.14 -4.14
N LEU A 196 11.62 -9.96 -5.46
CA LEU A 196 11.19 -11.05 -6.35
C LEU A 196 12.16 -12.26 -6.35
N HIS A 197 13.47 -12.05 -6.19
CA HIS A 197 14.44 -13.15 -6.10
C HIS A 197 14.26 -13.99 -4.83
N SER A 198 13.57 -13.45 -3.83
CA SER A 198 13.23 -14.14 -2.58
C SER A 198 11.75 -14.54 -2.51
N SER A 199 11.07 -14.55 -3.66
CA SER A 199 9.65 -14.79 -3.78
C SER A 199 9.35 -15.92 -4.76
N VAL A 200 8.23 -16.60 -4.55
CA VAL A 200 7.69 -17.63 -5.46
C VAL A 200 6.48 -17.08 -6.18
N GLU A 201 6.46 -17.19 -7.50
CA GLU A 201 5.32 -16.74 -8.31
C GLU A 201 4.13 -17.69 -8.16
N ILE A 202 2.96 -17.12 -7.88
CA ILE A 202 1.67 -17.81 -7.91
C ILE A 202 1.21 -17.90 -9.35
N THR A 203 1.39 -19.05 -10.00
CA THR A 203 0.92 -19.23 -11.37
C THR A 203 -0.58 -19.56 -11.43
N LYS A 204 -1.21 -19.29 -12.58
CA LYS A 204 -2.62 -19.67 -12.85
C LYS A 204 -2.84 -21.18 -12.65
N GLU A 205 -1.89 -21.98 -13.12
CA GLU A 205 -1.95 -23.44 -13.03
C GLU A 205 -1.92 -23.90 -11.58
N TRP A 206 -1.00 -23.34 -10.77
CA TRP A 206 -0.94 -23.64 -9.35
C TRP A 206 -2.25 -23.20 -8.66
N TYR A 207 -2.74 -22.00 -8.93
CA TYR A 207 -3.97 -21.48 -8.33
C TYR A 207 -5.18 -22.34 -8.65
N ARG A 208 -5.35 -22.81 -9.90
CA ARG A 208 -6.46 -23.66 -10.36
C ARG A 208 -6.41 -25.07 -9.79
N ARG A 209 -5.20 -25.65 -9.58
CA ARG A 209 -5.01 -27.02 -9.07
C ARG A 209 -5.21 -27.16 -7.56
N ARG A 210 -5.43 -26.07 -6.85
CA ARG A 210 -5.67 -26.11 -5.40
C ARG A 210 -6.92 -26.91 -5.09
N LYS A 211 -6.89 -27.62 -3.95
CA LYS A 211 -7.99 -28.48 -3.52
C LYS A 211 -9.24 -27.65 -3.22
N TRP A 212 -10.42 -28.22 -3.45
CA TRP A 212 -11.70 -27.49 -3.34
C TRP A 212 -11.96 -26.85 -1.97
N TRP A 213 -11.47 -27.43 -0.88
CA TRP A 213 -11.63 -26.82 0.45
C TRP A 213 -10.88 -25.50 0.64
N PHE A 214 -9.82 -25.23 -0.14
CA PHE A 214 -9.20 -23.91 -0.16
C PHE A 214 -10.19 -22.87 -0.68
N LYS A 215 -10.90 -23.19 -1.76
CA LYS A 215 -11.94 -22.31 -2.32
C LYS A 215 -13.07 -22.02 -1.32
N VAL A 216 -13.45 -23.01 -0.50
CA VAL A 216 -14.47 -22.84 0.55
C VAL A 216 -13.97 -21.87 1.64
N ARG A 217 -12.72 -22.04 2.11
CA ARG A 217 -12.11 -21.14 3.10
C ARG A 217 -12.00 -19.71 2.56
N GLU A 218 -11.58 -19.57 1.31
CA GLU A 218 -11.50 -18.28 0.62
C GLU A 218 -12.88 -17.62 0.49
N ALA A 219 -13.90 -18.35 0.11
CA ALA A 219 -15.27 -17.83 0.00
C ALA A 219 -15.79 -17.33 1.36
N ILE A 220 -15.55 -18.10 2.44
CA ILE A 220 -15.92 -17.68 3.80
C ILE A 220 -15.12 -16.45 4.21
N ALA A 221 -13.81 -16.43 3.98
CA ALA A 221 -12.96 -15.29 4.31
C ALA A 221 -13.36 -14.04 3.52
N ARG A 222 -13.74 -14.17 2.24
CA ARG A 222 -14.22 -13.06 1.41
C ARG A 222 -15.54 -12.46 1.93
N LEU A 223 -16.44 -13.26 2.48
CA LEU A 223 -17.69 -12.76 3.08
C LEU A 223 -17.42 -11.90 4.33
N ILE A 224 -16.34 -12.22 5.07
CA ILE A 224 -15.98 -11.52 6.31
C ILE A 224 -14.96 -10.39 6.03
N SER A 225 -14.38 -10.37 4.84
CA SER A 225 -13.27 -9.47 4.48
C SER A 225 -13.55 -7.97 4.70
N PRO A 226 -14.77 -7.43 4.57
CA PRO A 226 -15.04 -6.03 4.90
C PRO A 226 -14.88 -5.70 6.39
N MET A 227 -14.81 -6.72 7.26
CA MET A 227 -14.65 -6.58 8.71
C MET A 227 -13.23 -6.93 9.20
N LEU A 228 -12.37 -7.46 8.29
CA LEU A 228 -10.98 -7.79 8.54
C LEU A 228 -10.10 -6.58 8.24
#